data_c17f330361eb6c7b388363fb0ec66139
#
_entry.id   c17f330361eb6c7b388363fb0ec66139
#
_cell.length_a   1.000
_cell.length_b   1.000
_cell.length_c   1.000
_cell.angle_alpha   90.00
_cell.angle_beta   90.00
_cell.angle_gamma   90.00
#
_symmetry.space_group_name_H-M   'P 1'
#
loop_
_entity.id
_entity.type
_entity.pdbx_description
1 polymer ?
#
loop_
_entity_poly.entity_id
_entity_poly.type
_entity_poly.pdbx_seq_one_letter_code
_entity_poly.pdbx_strand_id
1 'polypeptide(L)'
;WYKGSGERFCYIVNDLDEILPDIKAEAFCCEFTVADVLWGYDRLELFRWNPPYSVLHHLFENKQNSYMNAAQTREEMGYVSENMPGYDLEKISENVRSIQLDWLSAETMEKVCRYLLSAISNRKYSQLEFLVDEINGKFQSFIDNHYIGLLTKSHLTRPYSVNKVLAHIYSAHKEQGDKVALFVIDGMSYWQYLMLKDMLAEKGIETVDNICYAWMPSITKLSRQALFRGDMPRDSYVQNPKNESKLWFDYWKKRHVPESTVWYEHNGSIVNPELYNRYGY
;
A
#
# COMPACT_ATOMS: atom_id res chain seq x y z
N TRP A 1 -21.26 -8.64 -15.84
CA TRP A 1 -19.98 -8.06 -16.30
C TRP A 1 -19.37 -8.84 -17.47
N TYR A 2 -19.52 -10.14 -17.55
CA TYR A 2 -19.06 -10.92 -18.72
C TYR A 2 -20.19 -11.26 -19.72
N LYS A 3 -21.43 -10.93 -19.41
CA LYS A 3 -22.56 -11.10 -20.32
C LYS A 3 -22.31 -10.31 -21.61
N GLY A 4 -22.23 -11.01 -22.73
CA GLY A 4 -22.01 -10.41 -24.03
C GLY A 4 -20.57 -10.41 -24.53
N SER A 5 -19.58 -10.89 -23.75
CA SER A 5 -18.20 -11.02 -24.24
C SER A 5 -18.01 -12.12 -25.29
N GLY A 6 -18.93 -13.09 -25.34
CA GLY A 6 -18.81 -14.28 -26.17
C GLY A 6 -17.78 -15.29 -25.67
N GLU A 7 -17.07 -14.99 -24.59
CA GLU A 7 -16.10 -15.87 -23.97
C GLU A 7 -16.78 -16.89 -23.06
N ARG A 8 -16.20 -18.07 -22.96
CA ARG A 8 -16.64 -19.12 -22.04
C ARG A 8 -15.71 -19.13 -20.83
N PHE A 9 -16.31 -19.02 -19.64
CA PHE A 9 -15.56 -19.04 -18.39
C PHE A 9 -15.77 -20.35 -17.65
N CYS A 10 -14.69 -20.84 -17.02
CA CYS A 10 -14.72 -21.92 -16.06
C CYS A 10 -14.41 -21.35 -14.68
N TYR A 11 -15.32 -21.55 -13.72
CA TYR A 11 -15.10 -21.18 -12.33
C TYR A 11 -14.62 -22.40 -11.55
N ILE A 12 -13.49 -22.27 -10.91
CA ILE A 12 -12.96 -23.27 -9.98
C ILE A 12 -13.20 -22.74 -8.56
N VAL A 13 -13.95 -23.44 -7.78
CA VAL A 13 -14.43 -23.04 -6.46
C VAL A 13 -14.22 -24.13 -5.42
N ASN A 14 -14.19 -23.74 -4.16
CA ASN A 14 -14.13 -24.70 -3.05
C ASN A 14 -15.52 -25.29 -2.71
N ASP A 15 -16.56 -24.55 -2.96
CA ASP A 15 -17.95 -24.95 -2.71
C ASP A 15 -18.84 -24.38 -3.81
N LEU A 16 -19.56 -25.28 -4.49
CA LEU A 16 -20.51 -24.89 -5.55
C LEU A 16 -21.73 -24.15 -5.01
N ASP A 17 -22.08 -24.33 -3.73
CA ASP A 17 -23.23 -23.67 -3.14
C ASP A 17 -23.00 -22.18 -2.83
N GLU A 18 -21.76 -21.75 -2.79
CA GLU A 18 -21.40 -20.33 -2.68
C GLU A 18 -21.58 -19.54 -3.98
N ILE A 19 -21.75 -20.21 -5.13
CA ILE A 19 -21.90 -19.52 -6.42
C ILE A 19 -23.33 -19.07 -6.60
N LEU A 20 -23.50 -17.81 -7.00
CA LEU A 20 -24.81 -17.25 -7.33
C LEU A 20 -25.51 -18.07 -8.44
N PRO A 21 -26.83 -18.31 -8.33
CA PRO A 21 -27.57 -19.16 -9.27
C PRO A 21 -27.51 -18.71 -10.73
N ASP A 22 -27.46 -17.42 -10.99
CA ASP A 22 -27.32 -16.84 -12.34
C ASP A 22 -25.95 -17.14 -12.96
N ILE A 23 -24.90 -17.17 -12.17
CA ILE A 23 -23.55 -17.58 -12.62
C ILE A 23 -23.53 -19.07 -12.91
N LYS A 24 -24.09 -19.91 -12.02
CA LYS A 24 -24.20 -21.36 -12.25
C LYS A 24 -24.96 -21.70 -13.54
N ALA A 25 -25.94 -20.90 -13.91
CA ALA A 25 -26.74 -21.12 -15.11
C ALA A 25 -26.00 -20.80 -16.42
N GLU A 26 -25.01 -19.91 -16.39
CA GLU A 26 -24.34 -19.38 -17.60
C GLU A 26 -22.87 -19.80 -17.72
N ALA A 27 -22.25 -20.34 -16.68
CA ALA A 27 -20.85 -20.71 -16.65
C ALA A 27 -20.64 -22.19 -16.29
N PHE A 28 -19.55 -22.76 -16.77
CA PHE A 28 -19.10 -24.06 -16.30
C PHE A 28 -18.44 -23.90 -14.92
N CYS A 29 -18.98 -24.52 -13.91
CA CYS A 29 -18.48 -24.47 -12.54
C CYS A 29 -17.92 -25.82 -12.11
N CYS A 30 -16.69 -25.84 -11.59
CA CYS A 30 -16.04 -27.02 -11.07
C CYS A 30 -15.72 -26.82 -9.59
N GLU A 31 -16.00 -27.84 -8.79
CA GLU A 31 -15.54 -27.91 -7.42
C GLU A 31 -14.18 -28.63 -7.38
N PHE A 32 -13.16 -27.92 -6.88
CA PHE A 32 -11.86 -28.49 -6.65
C PHE A 32 -11.38 -28.10 -5.26
N THR A 33 -10.85 -29.07 -4.56
CA THR A 33 -10.09 -28.80 -3.34
C THR A 33 -8.65 -28.45 -3.69
N VAL A 34 -7.97 -27.73 -2.79
CA VAL A 34 -6.53 -27.45 -2.94
C VAL A 34 -5.72 -28.73 -3.08
N ALA A 35 -6.11 -29.81 -2.39
CA ALA A 35 -5.47 -31.11 -2.47
C ALA A 35 -5.55 -31.71 -3.88
N ASP A 36 -6.58 -31.40 -4.67
CA ASP A 36 -6.70 -31.87 -6.05
C ASP A 36 -5.69 -31.19 -6.98
N VAL A 37 -5.34 -29.95 -6.68
CA VAL A 37 -4.37 -29.15 -7.45
C VAL A 37 -2.93 -29.53 -7.05
N LEU A 38 -2.69 -29.86 -5.78
CA LEU A 38 -1.38 -30.20 -5.23
C LEU A 38 -1.18 -31.71 -5.15
N TRP A 39 -1.37 -32.41 -6.25
CA TRP A 39 -1.34 -33.88 -6.32
C TRP A 39 -0.02 -34.52 -5.87
N GLY A 40 1.08 -33.78 -5.84
CA GLY A 40 2.39 -34.26 -5.39
C GLY A 40 2.52 -34.40 -3.86
N TYR A 41 1.54 -33.91 -3.08
CA TYR A 41 1.55 -33.92 -1.62
C TYR A 41 0.50 -34.90 -1.05
N ASP A 42 0.70 -35.35 0.20
CA ASP A 42 -0.29 -36.16 0.87
C ASP A 42 -1.56 -35.37 1.18
N ARG A 43 -2.70 -35.82 0.62
CA ARG A 43 -3.97 -35.08 0.69
C ARG A 43 -4.50 -34.90 2.11
N LEU A 44 -4.35 -35.94 2.96
CA LEU A 44 -4.84 -35.87 4.34
C LEU A 44 -4.06 -34.87 5.16
N GLU A 45 -2.76 -34.77 4.95
CA GLU A 45 -1.93 -33.78 5.63
C GLU A 45 -2.27 -32.36 5.15
N LEU A 46 -2.47 -32.13 3.86
CA LEU A 46 -2.91 -30.83 3.33
C LEU A 46 -4.27 -30.41 3.86
N PHE A 47 -5.24 -31.34 3.94
CA PHE A 47 -6.55 -31.04 4.52
C PHE A 47 -6.48 -30.67 6.00
N ARG A 48 -5.65 -31.32 6.77
CA ARG A 48 -5.46 -31.03 8.19
C ARG A 48 -4.85 -29.64 8.41
N TRP A 49 -3.98 -29.25 7.52
CA TRP A 49 -3.25 -28.01 7.62
C TRP A 49 -4.05 -26.78 7.15
N ASN A 50 -4.86 -26.92 6.10
CA ASN A 50 -5.59 -25.83 5.47
C ASN A 50 -4.72 -24.57 5.27
N PRO A 51 -3.63 -24.63 4.50
CA PRO A 51 -2.64 -23.59 4.43
C PRO A 51 -3.18 -22.31 3.75
N PRO A 52 -2.64 -21.13 4.08
CA PRO A 52 -2.99 -19.88 3.42
C PRO A 52 -2.53 -19.86 1.95
N TYR A 53 -3.11 -18.94 1.16
CA TYR A 53 -2.87 -18.85 -0.28
C TYR A 53 -1.38 -18.73 -0.65
N SER A 54 -0.60 -17.91 0.07
CA SER A 54 0.83 -17.73 -0.21
C SER A 54 1.62 -19.03 -0.06
N VAL A 55 1.28 -19.86 0.92
CA VAL A 55 1.88 -21.18 1.11
C VAL A 55 1.48 -22.11 -0.02
N LEU A 56 0.19 -22.09 -0.42
CA LEU A 56 -0.28 -22.89 -1.55
C LEU A 56 0.42 -22.51 -2.86
N HIS A 57 0.60 -21.22 -3.08
CA HIS A 57 1.31 -20.70 -4.25
C HIS A 57 2.76 -21.19 -4.26
N HIS A 58 3.45 -21.09 -3.13
CA HIS A 58 4.82 -21.60 -2.98
C HIS A 58 4.91 -23.11 -3.24
N LEU A 59 4.01 -23.90 -2.66
CA LEU A 59 3.95 -25.34 -2.87
C LEU A 59 3.65 -25.69 -4.34
N PHE A 60 2.78 -24.91 -4.98
CA PHE A 60 2.45 -25.11 -6.39
C PHE A 60 3.62 -24.81 -7.32
N GLU A 61 4.34 -23.71 -7.09
CA GLU A 61 5.52 -23.34 -7.88
C GLU A 61 6.68 -24.33 -7.69
N ASN A 62 6.84 -24.85 -6.48
CA ASN A 62 7.92 -25.75 -6.09
C ASN A 62 7.48 -27.22 -5.97
N LYS A 63 6.34 -27.57 -6.56
CA LYS A 63 5.81 -28.93 -6.43
C LYS A 63 6.79 -29.98 -6.96
N GLN A 64 6.88 -31.07 -6.21
CA GLN A 64 7.72 -32.18 -6.58
C GLN A 64 7.13 -32.95 -7.78
N ASN A 65 8.00 -33.48 -8.64
CA ASN A 65 7.59 -34.36 -9.75
C ASN A 65 7.23 -35.76 -9.29
N SER A 66 7.49 -36.08 -8.03
CA SER A 66 7.17 -37.37 -7.40
C SER A 66 6.21 -37.15 -6.22
N TYR A 67 5.37 -38.15 -5.98
CA TYR A 67 4.46 -38.15 -4.84
C TYR A 67 5.23 -38.19 -3.52
N MET A 68 4.89 -37.28 -2.61
CA MET A 68 5.37 -37.22 -1.24
C MET A 68 4.43 -37.99 -0.32
N ASN A 69 4.98 -38.84 0.53
CA ASN A 69 4.20 -39.47 1.58
C ASN A 69 3.86 -38.51 2.72
N ALA A 70 3.02 -38.93 3.66
CA ALA A 70 2.57 -38.12 4.77
C ALA A 70 3.71 -37.52 5.62
N ALA A 71 4.80 -38.27 5.83
CA ALA A 71 5.95 -37.76 6.60
C ALA A 71 6.71 -36.67 5.85
N GLN A 72 6.97 -36.89 4.56
CA GLN A 72 7.62 -35.89 3.69
C GLN A 72 6.76 -34.65 3.51
N THR A 73 5.43 -34.82 3.36
CA THR A 73 4.50 -33.69 3.28
C THR A 73 4.53 -32.87 4.55
N ARG A 74 4.53 -33.48 5.74
CA ARG A 74 4.65 -32.77 7.03
C ARG A 74 5.98 -32.05 7.19
N GLU A 75 7.08 -32.63 6.74
CA GLU A 75 8.40 -32.01 6.80
C GLU A 75 8.45 -30.77 5.90
N GLU A 76 7.93 -30.85 4.67
CA GLU A 76 7.81 -29.72 3.76
C GLU A 76 6.89 -28.63 4.31
N MET A 77 5.76 -29.00 4.89
CA MET A 77 4.85 -28.08 5.58
C MET A 77 5.54 -27.36 6.74
N GLY A 78 6.35 -28.08 7.52
CA GLY A 78 7.16 -27.52 8.59
C GLY A 78 8.15 -26.48 8.06
N TYR A 79 8.89 -26.83 7.03
CA TYR A 79 9.82 -25.92 6.36
C TYR A 79 9.14 -24.66 5.85
N VAL A 80 8.02 -24.78 5.16
CA VAL A 80 7.25 -23.64 4.64
C VAL A 80 6.73 -22.75 5.78
N SER A 81 6.20 -23.36 6.85
CA SER A 81 5.73 -22.64 8.04
C SER A 81 6.82 -21.80 8.69
N GLU A 82 8.05 -22.32 8.76
CA GLU A 82 9.17 -21.61 9.37
C GLU A 82 9.76 -20.51 8.49
N ASN A 83 9.73 -20.69 7.17
CA ASN A 83 10.42 -19.82 6.23
C ASN A 83 9.51 -18.81 5.50
N MET A 84 8.18 -18.97 5.55
CA MET A 84 7.24 -18.03 4.95
C MET A 84 6.76 -16.96 5.96
N PRO A 85 7.11 -15.70 5.77
CA PRO A 85 6.61 -14.62 6.62
C PRO A 85 5.08 -14.55 6.58
N GLY A 86 4.46 -14.34 7.75
CA GLY A 86 3.00 -14.14 7.85
C GLY A 86 2.16 -15.41 7.96
N TYR A 87 2.77 -16.57 8.01
CA TYR A 87 2.06 -17.81 8.28
C TYR A 87 1.60 -17.92 9.74
N ASP A 88 2.48 -17.55 10.66
CA ASP A 88 2.26 -17.66 12.09
C ASP A 88 1.84 -16.30 12.68
N LEU A 89 0.54 -16.17 13.06
CA LEU A 89 -0.02 -14.94 13.63
C LEU A 89 0.55 -14.60 15.00
N GLU A 90 0.89 -15.60 15.79
CA GLU A 90 1.49 -15.39 17.12
C GLU A 90 2.88 -14.78 16.96
N LYS A 91 3.68 -15.33 16.06
CA LYS A 91 4.99 -14.80 15.69
C LYS A 91 4.93 -13.40 15.08
N ILE A 92 3.92 -13.13 14.23
CA ILE A 92 3.68 -11.77 13.72
C ILE A 92 3.41 -10.81 14.87
N SER A 93 2.50 -11.20 15.77
CA SER A 93 2.11 -10.35 16.91
C SER A 93 3.29 -10.09 17.86
N GLU A 94 4.10 -11.09 18.14
CA GLU A 94 5.31 -10.95 18.95
C GLU A 94 6.33 -10.03 18.27
N ASN A 95 6.59 -10.24 16.99
CA ASN A 95 7.52 -9.43 16.20
C ASN A 95 7.08 -7.96 16.17
N VAL A 96 5.79 -7.69 15.93
CA VAL A 96 5.27 -6.32 15.93
C VAL A 96 5.36 -5.67 17.31
N ARG A 97 5.06 -6.41 18.38
CA ARG A 97 5.17 -5.90 19.76
C ARG A 97 6.62 -5.65 20.19
N SER A 98 7.57 -6.38 19.63
CA SER A 98 9.00 -6.19 19.91
C SER A 98 9.58 -4.93 19.25
N ILE A 99 8.89 -4.35 18.27
CA ILE A 99 9.36 -3.14 17.58
C ILE A 99 9.23 -1.94 18.54
N GLN A 100 10.34 -1.24 18.76
CA GLN A 100 10.30 0.05 19.41
C GLN A 100 9.62 1.07 18.47
N LEU A 101 8.39 1.47 18.80
CA LEU A 101 7.59 2.35 17.97
C LEU A 101 8.14 3.78 18.00
N ASP A 102 8.77 4.20 16.91
CA ASP A 102 9.10 5.59 16.63
C ASP A 102 8.20 6.11 15.50
N TRP A 103 7.18 6.85 15.88
CA TRP A 103 6.20 7.43 14.95
C TRP A 103 6.76 8.46 13.97
N LEU A 104 8.00 8.88 14.15
CA LEU A 104 8.72 9.77 13.24
C LEU A 104 9.68 9.02 12.30
N SER A 105 9.79 7.71 12.42
CA SER A 105 10.67 6.85 11.62
C SER A 105 9.91 6.11 10.53
N ALA A 106 10.32 6.32 9.27
CA ALA A 106 9.82 5.54 8.13
C ALA A 106 10.18 4.05 8.27
N GLU A 107 11.36 3.74 8.78
CA GLU A 107 11.81 2.36 9.02
C GLU A 107 10.91 1.61 10.00
N THR A 108 10.50 2.27 11.09
CA THR A 108 9.54 1.69 12.05
C THR A 108 8.21 1.38 11.39
N MET A 109 7.67 2.33 10.60
CA MET A 109 6.41 2.14 9.91
C MET A 109 6.51 1.05 8.85
N GLU A 110 7.63 0.99 8.12
CA GLU A 110 7.87 -0.08 7.16
C GLU A 110 7.87 -1.46 7.83
N LYS A 111 8.59 -1.63 8.93
CA LYS A 111 8.63 -2.91 9.68
C LYS A 111 7.23 -3.35 10.11
N VAL A 112 6.47 -2.47 10.75
CA VAL A 112 5.11 -2.78 11.20
C VAL A 112 4.22 -3.15 10.00
N CYS A 113 4.24 -2.33 8.96
CA CYS A 113 3.36 -2.54 7.81
C CYS A 113 3.74 -3.76 6.96
N ARG A 114 5.00 -4.16 6.91
CA ARG A 114 5.39 -5.41 6.23
C ARG A 114 4.83 -6.65 6.94
N TYR A 115 4.79 -6.66 8.26
CA TYR A 115 4.11 -7.74 8.98
C TYR A 115 2.61 -7.75 8.73
N LEU A 116 1.96 -6.57 8.72
CA LEU A 116 0.53 -6.47 8.39
C LEU A 116 0.25 -6.86 6.93
N LEU A 117 1.10 -6.45 5.99
CA LEU A 117 1.01 -6.87 4.58
C LEU A 117 1.13 -8.38 4.44
N SER A 118 2.04 -9.00 5.18
CA SER A 118 2.20 -10.45 5.22
C SER A 118 0.91 -11.13 5.70
N ALA A 119 0.25 -10.60 6.74
CA ALA A 119 -1.04 -11.11 7.22
C ALA A 119 -2.17 -10.88 6.19
N ILE A 120 -2.18 -9.76 5.50
CA ILE A 120 -3.14 -9.47 4.41
C ILE A 120 -2.97 -10.50 3.29
N SER A 121 -1.75 -10.73 2.83
CA SER A 121 -1.43 -11.69 1.77
C SER A 121 -1.83 -13.12 2.14
N ASN A 122 -1.80 -13.44 3.43
CA ASN A 122 -2.24 -14.74 3.95
C ASN A 122 -3.73 -14.77 4.36
N ARG A 123 -4.53 -13.75 4.03
CA ARG A 123 -5.96 -13.62 4.39
C ARG A 123 -6.24 -13.72 5.90
N LYS A 124 -5.28 -13.36 6.74
CA LYS A 124 -5.36 -13.46 8.21
C LYS A 124 -5.49 -12.09 8.89
N TYR A 125 -5.65 -11.02 8.12
CA TYR A 125 -5.67 -9.65 8.66
C TYR A 125 -6.76 -9.43 9.72
N SER A 126 -7.97 -9.97 9.50
CA SER A 126 -9.07 -9.86 10.48
C SER A 126 -8.74 -10.47 11.83
N GLN A 127 -7.86 -11.44 11.88
CA GLN A 127 -7.42 -12.07 13.14
C GLN A 127 -6.39 -11.22 13.91
N LEU A 128 -5.88 -10.15 13.29
CA LEU A 128 -4.94 -9.19 13.89
C LEU A 128 -5.60 -7.86 14.30
N GLU A 129 -6.93 -7.73 14.20
CA GLU A 129 -7.63 -6.48 14.52
C GLU A 129 -7.27 -5.96 15.92
N PHE A 130 -7.18 -6.83 16.92
CA PHE A 130 -6.79 -6.47 18.27
C PHE A 130 -5.38 -5.85 18.34
N LEU A 131 -4.44 -6.33 17.52
CA LEU A 131 -3.08 -5.79 17.44
C LEU A 131 -3.07 -4.44 16.73
N VAL A 132 -3.88 -4.30 15.69
CA VAL A 132 -4.06 -3.03 14.95
C VAL A 132 -4.65 -1.98 15.89
N ASP A 133 -5.65 -2.33 16.69
CA ASP A 133 -6.26 -1.44 17.68
C ASP A 133 -5.27 -1.04 18.79
N GLU A 134 -4.44 -1.96 19.26
CA GLU A 134 -3.37 -1.67 20.21
C GLU A 134 -2.37 -0.64 19.63
N ILE A 135 -1.96 -0.83 18.39
CA ILE A 135 -1.03 0.08 17.69
C ILE A 135 -1.69 1.44 17.48
N ASN A 136 -2.94 1.46 17.03
CA ASN A 136 -3.71 2.69 16.82
C ASN A 136 -3.88 3.47 18.12
N GLY A 137 -4.13 2.82 19.23
CA GLY A 137 -4.20 3.47 20.55
C GLY A 137 -2.89 4.16 20.96
N LYS A 138 -1.75 3.51 20.72
CA LYS A 138 -0.42 4.11 20.93
C LYS A 138 -0.17 5.28 19.99
N PHE A 139 -0.57 5.16 18.73
CA PHE A 139 -0.47 6.24 17.75
C PHE A 139 -1.35 7.43 18.10
N GLN A 140 -2.60 7.21 18.53
CA GLN A 140 -3.50 8.27 18.98
C GLN A 140 -2.88 9.06 20.14
N SER A 141 -2.32 8.36 21.13
CA SER A 141 -1.65 8.99 22.25
C SER A 141 -0.45 9.86 21.82
N PHE A 142 0.29 9.41 20.80
CA PHE A 142 1.36 10.22 20.21
C PHE A 142 0.82 11.49 19.53
N ILE A 143 -0.24 11.37 18.73
CA ILE A 143 -0.86 12.50 18.02
C ILE A 143 -1.37 13.53 19.04
N ASP A 144 -2.09 13.10 20.06
CA ASP A 144 -2.66 14.00 21.08
C ASP A 144 -1.58 14.84 21.78
N ASN A 145 -0.41 14.25 21.99
CA ASN A 145 0.67 14.93 22.71
C ASN A 145 1.65 15.72 21.83
N HIS A 146 1.78 15.37 20.54
CA HIS A 146 2.89 15.88 19.71
C HIS A 146 2.46 16.61 18.45
N TYR A 147 1.23 16.40 17.93
CA TYR A 147 0.82 16.89 16.61
C TYR A 147 1.00 18.41 16.42
N ILE A 148 0.57 19.21 17.40
CA ILE A 148 0.70 20.69 17.31
C ILE A 148 2.18 21.09 17.19
N GLY A 149 3.07 20.41 17.93
CA GLY A 149 4.51 20.65 17.82
C GLY A 149 5.09 20.31 16.44
N LEU A 150 4.53 19.31 15.76
CA LEU A 150 4.97 18.92 14.41
C LEU A 150 4.65 20.00 13.37
N LEU A 151 3.54 20.74 13.52
CA LEU A 151 3.15 21.82 12.60
C LEU A 151 4.16 22.97 12.60
N THR A 152 4.87 23.17 13.69
CA THR A 152 5.83 24.28 13.89
C THR A 152 7.27 23.89 13.58
N LYS A 153 7.57 22.58 13.41
CA LYS A 153 8.93 22.12 13.09
C LYS A 153 9.44 22.65 11.75
N SER A 154 10.75 22.84 11.68
CA SER A 154 11.43 23.24 10.44
C SER A 154 11.26 22.19 9.35
N HIS A 155 11.12 22.63 8.10
CA HIS A 155 11.01 21.78 6.91
C HIS A 155 12.35 21.53 6.19
N LEU A 156 13.47 22.09 6.69
CA LEU A 156 14.75 22.05 5.98
C LEU A 156 15.31 20.62 5.81
N THR A 157 15.24 19.81 6.85
CA THR A 157 15.70 18.41 6.79
C THR A 157 14.66 17.47 6.19
N ARG A 158 13.42 17.66 6.58
CA ARG A 158 12.24 16.94 6.04
C ARG A 158 10.95 17.67 6.41
N PRO A 159 9.85 17.47 5.67
CA PRO A 159 8.54 17.94 6.12
C PRO A 159 8.01 17.04 7.23
N TYR A 160 7.51 17.62 8.32
CA TYR A 160 6.82 16.87 9.39
C TYR A 160 5.29 16.90 9.24
N SER A 161 4.77 17.78 8.41
CA SER A 161 3.34 17.91 8.11
C SER A 161 3.13 18.31 6.64
N VAL A 162 2.00 17.91 6.06
CA VAL A 162 1.72 18.06 4.61
C VAL A 162 1.81 19.52 4.12
N ASN A 163 1.48 20.51 4.95
CA ASN A 163 1.61 21.92 4.61
C ASN A 163 3.06 22.39 4.48
N LYS A 164 4.04 21.59 4.83
CA LYS A 164 5.48 21.89 4.71
C LYS A 164 6.16 21.19 3.53
N VAL A 165 5.47 20.31 2.83
CA VAL A 165 6.03 19.52 1.73
C VAL A 165 6.57 20.40 0.60
N LEU A 166 5.77 21.35 0.11
CA LEU A 166 6.20 22.24 -0.96
C LEU A 166 7.36 23.16 -0.54
N ALA A 167 7.37 23.59 0.73
CA ALA A 167 8.46 24.41 1.24
C ALA A 167 9.79 23.60 1.32
N HIS A 168 9.70 22.32 1.67
CA HIS A 168 10.83 21.41 1.67
C HIS A 168 11.37 21.21 0.25
N ILE A 169 10.50 20.86 -0.71
CA ILE A 169 10.85 20.69 -2.12
C ILE A 169 11.56 21.95 -2.65
N TYR A 170 10.96 23.11 -2.43
CA TYR A 170 11.56 24.38 -2.88
C TYR A 170 12.95 24.60 -2.28
N SER A 171 13.12 24.38 -0.97
CA SER A 171 14.40 24.59 -0.29
C SER A 171 15.48 23.63 -0.72
N ALA A 172 15.11 22.38 -1.05
CA ALA A 172 16.06 21.36 -1.48
C ALA A 172 16.57 21.56 -2.92
N HIS A 173 15.72 22.12 -3.82
CA HIS A 173 15.99 22.11 -5.27
C HIS A 173 16.16 23.50 -5.91
N LYS A 174 15.86 24.59 -5.20
CA LYS A 174 15.88 25.94 -5.77
C LYS A 174 17.24 26.39 -6.35
N GLU A 175 18.35 25.88 -5.81
CA GLU A 175 19.70 26.27 -6.21
C GLU A 175 20.31 25.31 -7.24
N GLN A 176 19.75 24.11 -7.37
CA GLN A 176 20.28 23.04 -8.23
C GLN A 176 19.73 23.11 -9.65
N GLY A 177 18.60 23.84 -9.83
CA GLY A 177 17.92 23.88 -11.13
C GLY A 177 17.26 22.56 -11.53
N ASP A 178 17.03 21.69 -10.55
CA ASP A 178 16.46 20.37 -10.76
C ASP A 178 15.02 20.45 -11.30
N LYS A 179 14.67 19.48 -12.10
CA LYS A 179 13.27 19.22 -12.47
C LYS A 179 12.66 18.31 -11.44
N VAL A 180 11.55 18.72 -10.85
CA VAL A 180 10.87 17.99 -9.79
C VAL A 180 9.43 17.69 -10.17
N ALA A 181 9.03 16.44 -10.07
CA ALA A 181 7.65 16.00 -10.21
C ALA A 181 7.09 15.58 -8.85
N LEU A 182 5.96 16.16 -8.45
CA LEU A 182 5.23 15.78 -7.25
C LEU A 182 4.01 14.93 -7.64
N PHE A 183 4.05 13.64 -7.32
CA PHE A 183 2.92 12.74 -7.47
C PHE A 183 2.15 12.64 -6.15
N VAL A 184 0.88 13.00 -6.16
CA VAL A 184 0.01 12.89 -4.99
C VAL A 184 -1.01 11.78 -5.24
N ILE A 185 -0.87 10.69 -4.49
CA ILE A 185 -1.79 9.55 -4.55
C ILE A 185 -2.63 9.57 -3.28
N ASP A 186 -3.87 10.04 -3.42
CA ASP A 186 -4.82 10.17 -2.33
C ASP A 186 -5.43 8.80 -1.98
N GLY A 187 -5.67 8.54 -0.69
CA GLY A 187 -6.27 7.30 -0.22
C GLY A 187 -5.38 6.06 -0.25
N MET A 188 -4.11 6.20 -0.63
CA MET A 188 -3.17 5.07 -0.60
C MET A 188 -2.74 4.78 0.83
N SER A 189 -2.95 3.54 1.30
CA SER A 189 -2.41 3.08 2.58
C SER A 189 -0.91 2.82 2.49
N TYR A 190 -0.22 2.85 3.64
CA TYR A 190 1.24 2.66 3.66
C TYR A 190 1.66 1.26 3.16
N TRP A 191 0.87 0.23 3.41
CA TRP A 191 1.18 -1.11 2.88
C TRP A 191 1.06 -1.19 1.35
N GLN A 192 0.13 -0.44 0.73
CA GLN A 192 0.04 -0.32 -0.73
C GLN A 192 1.26 0.41 -1.30
N TYR A 193 1.73 1.45 -0.60
CA TYR A 193 2.98 2.12 -0.94
C TYR A 193 4.17 1.16 -0.89
N LEU A 194 4.25 0.26 0.10
CA LEU A 194 5.34 -0.72 0.16
C LEU A 194 5.34 -1.67 -1.04
N MET A 195 4.17 -2.11 -1.51
CA MET A 195 4.07 -2.88 -2.75
C MET A 195 4.58 -2.07 -3.95
N LEU A 196 4.19 -0.80 -4.06
CA LEU A 196 4.69 0.09 -5.12
C LEU A 196 6.21 0.27 -5.01
N LYS A 197 6.74 0.46 -3.82
CA LYS A 197 8.18 0.58 -3.56
C LYS A 197 8.94 -0.65 -4.05
N ASP A 198 8.44 -1.84 -3.75
CA ASP A 198 9.04 -3.10 -4.21
C ASP A 198 9.03 -3.19 -5.76
N MET A 199 7.92 -2.83 -6.40
CA MET A 199 7.82 -2.76 -7.87
C MET A 199 8.76 -1.72 -8.50
N LEU A 200 8.98 -0.58 -7.85
CA LEU A 200 9.94 0.44 -8.30
C LEU A 200 11.38 -0.08 -8.19
N ALA A 201 11.71 -0.76 -7.10
CA ALA A 201 13.02 -1.38 -6.91
C ALA A 201 13.33 -2.44 -8.00
N GLU A 202 12.35 -3.25 -8.40
CA GLU A 202 12.46 -4.19 -9.52
C GLU A 202 12.78 -3.50 -10.86
N LYS A 203 12.37 -2.23 -10.99
CA LYS A 203 12.68 -1.37 -12.16
C LYS A 203 13.99 -0.60 -12.03
N GLY A 204 14.75 -0.82 -10.95
CA GLY A 204 16.00 -0.12 -10.67
C GLY A 204 15.81 1.32 -10.17
N ILE A 205 14.62 1.67 -9.68
CA ILE A 205 14.34 3.00 -9.12
C ILE A 205 14.57 2.95 -7.61
N GLU A 206 15.54 3.71 -7.14
CA GLU A 206 15.81 3.87 -5.71
C GLU A 206 14.85 4.85 -5.06
N THR A 207 14.40 4.53 -3.85
CA THR A 207 13.48 5.36 -3.06
C THR A 207 14.11 5.74 -1.72
N VAL A 208 13.85 6.98 -1.29
CA VAL A 208 14.18 7.47 0.05
C VAL A 208 12.89 7.82 0.77
N ASP A 209 12.64 7.18 1.90
CA ASP A 209 11.38 7.29 2.62
C ASP A 209 11.44 8.30 3.75
N ASN A 210 10.40 9.10 3.85
CA ASN A 210 10.15 9.98 4.99
C ASN A 210 8.67 9.95 5.37
N ILE A 211 8.39 10.16 6.65
CA ILE A 211 7.03 10.28 7.17
C ILE A 211 6.68 11.74 7.36
N CYS A 212 5.52 12.10 6.82
CA CYS A 212 4.90 13.40 6.95
C CYS A 212 3.45 13.21 7.40
N TYR A 213 3.00 14.00 8.36
CA TYR A 213 1.64 13.89 8.92
C TYR A 213 0.63 14.65 8.07
N ALA A 214 -0.52 14.01 7.84
CA ALA A 214 -1.68 14.66 7.24
C ALA A 214 -2.16 15.83 8.10
N TRP A 215 -2.93 16.74 7.51
CA TRP A 215 -3.62 17.76 8.28
C TRP A 215 -4.73 17.11 9.11
N MET A 216 -4.79 17.39 10.40
CA MET A 216 -5.83 16.88 11.29
C MET A 216 -7.01 17.87 11.45
N PRO A 217 -8.25 17.38 11.32
CA PRO A 217 -8.67 16.02 10.96
C PRO A 217 -8.24 15.62 9.55
N SER A 218 -7.86 14.36 9.37
CA SER A 218 -7.25 13.83 8.14
C SER A 218 -8.26 13.61 7.01
N ILE A 219 -9.06 14.64 6.70
CA ILE A 219 -10.00 14.60 5.57
C ILE A 219 -9.34 15.14 4.31
N THR A 220 -9.64 14.52 3.17
CA THR A 220 -9.07 14.86 1.85
C THR A 220 -9.09 16.34 1.55
N LYS A 221 -10.23 17.00 1.77
CA LYS A 221 -10.43 18.45 1.54
C LYS A 221 -9.37 19.30 2.24
N LEU A 222 -9.08 19.05 3.51
CA LEU A 222 -8.16 19.86 4.30
C LEU A 222 -6.70 19.48 4.04
N SER A 223 -6.40 18.20 3.96
CA SER A 223 -5.03 17.71 3.73
C SER A 223 -4.51 18.12 2.35
N ARG A 224 -5.29 17.96 1.29
CA ARG A 224 -4.90 18.38 -0.05
C ARG A 224 -4.80 19.90 -0.16
N GLN A 225 -5.73 20.64 0.44
CA GLN A 225 -5.61 22.09 0.50
C GLN A 225 -4.31 22.52 1.21
N ALA A 226 -4.01 21.96 2.38
CA ALA A 226 -2.79 22.27 3.13
C ALA A 226 -1.54 21.97 2.30
N LEU A 227 -1.50 20.84 1.60
CA LEU A 227 -0.41 20.44 0.71
C LEU A 227 -0.20 21.48 -0.41
N PHE A 228 -1.19 21.70 -1.27
CA PHE A 228 -1.07 22.54 -2.45
C PHE A 228 -1.00 24.05 -2.15
N ARG A 229 -1.51 24.46 -1.02
CA ARG A 229 -1.37 25.83 -0.53
C ARG A 229 -0.01 26.07 0.13
N GLY A 230 0.61 25.02 0.68
CA GLY A 230 1.82 25.13 1.49
C GLY A 230 1.61 25.93 2.78
N ASP A 231 0.41 25.92 3.34
CA ASP A 231 -0.01 26.69 4.51
C ASP A 231 -1.24 26.04 5.17
N MET A 232 -1.75 26.66 6.24
CA MET A 232 -2.94 26.20 6.95
C MET A 232 -4.17 26.19 6.04
N PRO A 233 -5.01 25.14 6.09
CA PRO A 233 -6.24 25.08 5.31
C PRO A 233 -7.29 26.08 5.83
N ARG A 234 -8.29 26.37 5.00
CA ARG A 234 -9.44 27.24 5.33
C ARG A 234 -10.73 26.44 5.21
N ASP A 235 -11.64 26.61 6.14
CA ASP A 235 -12.91 25.88 6.17
C ASP A 235 -13.79 26.18 4.94
N SER A 236 -13.72 27.42 4.43
CA SER A 236 -14.46 27.86 3.25
C SER A 236 -13.93 27.31 1.92
N TYR A 237 -12.83 26.51 1.93
CA TYR A 237 -12.27 25.95 0.71
C TYR A 237 -13.17 24.87 0.11
N VAL A 238 -13.38 24.95 -1.19
CA VAL A 238 -14.07 23.92 -1.96
C VAL A 238 -13.04 23.10 -2.70
N GLN A 239 -12.96 21.81 -2.35
CA GLN A 239 -12.05 20.88 -3.01
C GLN A 239 -12.56 20.53 -4.40
N ASN A 240 -11.80 20.93 -5.40
CA ASN A 240 -11.97 20.50 -6.79
C ASN A 240 -10.66 20.75 -7.57
N PRO A 241 -10.47 20.12 -8.74
CA PRO A 241 -9.22 20.24 -9.52
C PRO A 241 -8.85 21.67 -9.88
N LYS A 242 -9.84 22.51 -10.21
CA LYS A 242 -9.62 23.92 -10.58
C LYS A 242 -9.07 24.72 -9.41
N ASN A 243 -9.65 24.58 -8.23
CA ASN A 243 -9.19 25.28 -7.04
C ASN A 243 -7.83 24.79 -6.57
N GLU A 244 -7.57 23.49 -6.69
CA GLU A 244 -6.29 22.89 -6.35
C GLU A 244 -5.17 23.36 -7.29
N SER A 245 -5.42 23.37 -8.60
CA SER A 245 -4.53 23.93 -9.60
C SER A 245 -4.19 25.41 -9.30
N LYS A 246 -5.20 26.20 -8.94
CA LYS A 246 -4.98 27.59 -8.54
C LYS A 246 -4.05 27.71 -7.34
N LEU A 247 -4.23 26.88 -6.30
CA LEU A 247 -3.35 26.89 -5.12
C LEU A 247 -1.91 26.54 -5.51
N TRP A 248 -1.73 25.57 -6.39
CA TRP A 248 -0.43 25.15 -6.91
C TRP A 248 0.29 26.30 -7.61
N PHE A 249 -0.34 26.94 -8.60
CA PHE A 249 0.26 28.06 -9.32
C PHE A 249 0.50 29.28 -8.42
N ASP A 250 -0.44 29.61 -7.51
CA ASP A 250 -0.29 30.71 -6.54
C ASP A 250 0.91 30.47 -5.60
N TYR A 251 1.16 29.23 -5.22
CA TYR A 251 2.29 28.86 -4.35
C TYR A 251 3.63 29.18 -5.02
N TRP A 252 3.82 28.74 -6.27
CA TRP A 252 5.05 28.94 -7.02
C TRP A 252 5.25 30.39 -7.46
N LYS A 253 4.18 31.06 -7.86
CA LYS A 253 4.19 32.49 -8.18
C LYS A 253 4.69 33.34 -7.02
N LYS A 254 4.26 33.07 -5.80
CA LYS A 254 4.76 33.76 -4.58
C LYS A 254 6.26 33.55 -4.34
N ARG A 255 6.86 32.55 -4.93
CA ARG A 255 8.30 32.23 -4.86
C ARG A 255 9.07 32.65 -6.09
N HIS A 256 8.44 33.45 -6.95
CA HIS A 256 9.03 33.95 -8.19
C HIS A 256 9.49 32.86 -9.16
N VAL A 257 8.89 31.65 -9.08
CA VAL A 257 9.10 30.60 -10.08
C VAL A 257 8.30 30.97 -11.33
N PRO A 258 8.92 31.01 -12.54
CA PRO A 258 8.21 31.36 -13.76
C PRO A 258 7.05 30.41 -14.05
N GLU A 259 5.88 30.93 -14.34
CA GLU A 259 4.68 30.13 -14.61
C GLU A 259 4.88 29.16 -15.78
N SER A 260 5.68 29.54 -16.77
CA SER A 260 6.03 28.70 -17.91
C SER A 260 6.82 27.42 -17.56
N THR A 261 7.36 27.34 -16.34
CA THR A 261 8.09 26.18 -15.82
C THR A 261 7.29 25.37 -14.80
N VAL A 262 6.05 25.76 -14.53
CA VAL A 262 5.17 25.10 -13.56
C VAL A 262 4.02 24.41 -14.29
N TRP A 263 3.78 23.16 -13.95
CA TRP A 263 2.73 22.39 -14.54
C TRP A 263 1.88 21.70 -13.46
N TYR A 264 0.61 21.48 -13.75
CA TYR A 264 -0.34 20.77 -12.89
C TYR A 264 -1.30 19.94 -13.74
N GLU A 265 -1.47 18.69 -13.35
CA GLU A 265 -2.46 17.80 -13.93
C GLU A 265 -3.26 17.08 -12.83
N HIS A 266 -4.53 16.86 -13.08
CA HIS A 266 -5.43 16.12 -12.22
C HIS A 266 -5.99 14.93 -13.02
N ASN A 267 -6.08 13.76 -12.36
CA ASN A 267 -6.48 12.49 -12.97
C ASN A 267 -5.52 11.97 -14.04
N GLY A 268 -4.37 11.55 -13.58
CA GLY A 268 -3.34 10.88 -14.38
C GLY A 268 -3.73 9.59 -15.09
N SER A 269 -4.94 9.46 -15.59
CA SER A 269 -5.32 8.30 -16.40
C SER A 269 -4.67 8.28 -17.78
N ILE A 270 -4.13 9.43 -18.24
CA ILE A 270 -3.33 9.51 -19.48
C ILE A 270 -2.28 10.60 -19.27
N VAL A 271 -1.03 10.23 -19.06
CA VAL A 271 0.09 11.14 -19.17
C VAL A 271 0.12 11.64 -20.61
N ASN A 272 -0.12 12.95 -20.82
CA ASN A 272 0.01 13.51 -22.16
C ASN A 272 1.50 13.52 -22.55
N PRO A 273 1.93 12.72 -23.56
CA PRO A 273 3.34 12.63 -23.93
C PRO A 273 3.96 13.97 -24.35
N GLU A 274 3.16 14.90 -24.90
CA GLU A 274 3.64 16.21 -25.31
C GLU A 274 3.98 17.09 -24.11
N LEU A 275 3.16 17.04 -23.04
CA LEU A 275 3.44 17.73 -21.80
C LEU A 275 4.64 17.14 -21.08
N TYR A 276 4.75 15.82 -21.08
CA TYR A 276 5.89 15.12 -20.54
C TYR A 276 7.19 15.55 -21.19
N ASN A 277 7.26 15.56 -22.51
CA ASN A 277 8.42 16.01 -23.28
C ASN A 277 8.73 17.50 -23.09
N ARG A 278 7.70 18.34 -22.88
CA ARG A 278 7.85 19.80 -22.72
C ARG A 278 8.45 20.16 -21.37
N TYR A 279 8.05 19.48 -20.27
CA TYR A 279 8.38 19.91 -18.92
C TYR A 279 9.42 19.00 -18.24
N GLY A 280 9.73 17.84 -18.79
CA GLY A 280 10.47 17.02 -17.93
C GLY A 280 11.61 16.22 -18.42
N TYR A 281 11.37 15.56 -19.36
CA TYR A 281 12.26 14.43 -19.56
C TYR A 281 12.42 14.13 -21.04
#